data_fb94bcfdd8d18bb84746ea017cbc286b
#
_entry.id   fb94bcfdd8d18bb84746ea017cbc286b
#
_cell.length_a   1.000
_cell.length_b   1.000
_cell.length_c   1.000
_cell.angle_alpha   90.00
_cell.angle_beta   90.00
_cell.angle_gamma   90.00
#
_symmetry.space_group_name_H-M   'P 1'
#
loop_
_entity.id
_entity.type
_entity.pdbx_description
1 polymer ?
#
loop_
_entity_poly.entity_id
_entity_poly.type
_entity_poly.pdbx_seq_one_letter_code
_entity_poly.pdbx_strand_id
1 'polypeptide(L)'
;MKKQILILVLFIPFFGVSQNYLFTENTSNSIIATKDASKTIGLELVLNVYDKILRDSPDYFRLELPFFEEKVLFDLQRFEIYSNSLEIISKEKKGDVYRQILPTIITYKIIYNEESIGVMNFYNGIINATFKMNNKQYEIINFNNEYLLFEASNSINNSGFSCQVIDGFNNITNNSISNNFSSSVCIDLALEVDYYTRQTFSSDIQAVNWALAIFSGVSQLYEAQTNASITVGYTFVWNSSDPYSSYVNNASNMLSEFRNYWVSNNGSVTRDIAHLLTKRTNTGTGGIAYVDVLCNNFYGYGFSANLNNVTTYNFPNPSYTWNLACVSHEIGHNVGSSHTHWCGWQADPAYNFSGGTIDNCYTAEGNCSNTPTPQVGSIMSYCHVVSGGSVVLQFNDIVLSQALNPGISGASCLTSCNFTGCTDPNAFNYDASAVTD
;
A
#
# COMPACT_ATOMS: atom_id res chain seq x y z
N MET A 1 5.62 42.32 -57.44
CA MET A 1 5.03 41.14 -56.76
C MET A 1 5.40 41.21 -55.29
N LYS A 2 4.48 41.62 -54.42
CA LYS A 2 4.66 41.68 -52.98
C LYS A 2 4.29 40.31 -52.42
N LYS A 3 5.24 39.59 -51.82
CA LYS A 3 4.98 38.37 -51.08
C LYS A 3 4.34 38.74 -49.73
N GLN A 4 3.09 38.36 -49.54
CA GLN A 4 2.44 38.40 -48.24
C GLN A 4 2.91 37.15 -47.45
N ILE A 5 3.56 37.38 -46.32
CA ILE A 5 3.89 36.35 -45.36
C ILE A 5 2.66 36.17 -44.46
N LEU A 6 1.98 35.04 -44.60
CA LEU A 6 0.89 34.65 -43.71
C LEU A 6 1.51 34.10 -42.42
N ILE A 7 1.46 34.86 -41.35
CA ILE A 7 1.85 34.38 -40.01
C ILE A 7 0.65 33.60 -39.48
N LEU A 8 0.78 32.26 -39.48
CA LEU A 8 -0.16 31.37 -38.84
C LEU A 8 0.12 31.43 -37.32
N VAL A 9 -0.69 32.19 -36.59
CA VAL A 9 -0.66 32.16 -35.12
C VAL A 9 -1.37 30.89 -34.70
N LEU A 10 -0.60 29.88 -34.35
CA LEU A 10 -1.08 28.68 -33.66
C LEU A 10 -1.57 29.13 -32.27
N PHE A 11 -2.88 29.23 -32.11
CA PHE A 11 -3.50 29.27 -30.80
C PHE A 11 -3.31 27.88 -30.18
N ILE A 12 -2.25 27.69 -29.38
CA ILE A 12 -2.16 26.59 -28.43
C ILE A 12 -3.16 26.95 -27.34
N PRO A 13 -4.24 26.19 -27.14
CA PRO A 13 -5.08 26.40 -25.98
C PRO A 13 -4.25 26.11 -24.75
N PHE A 14 -3.81 27.14 -24.04
CA PHE A 14 -3.38 27.01 -22.66
C PHE A 14 -4.60 26.53 -21.87
N PHE A 15 -4.79 25.23 -21.75
CA PHE A 15 -5.60 24.68 -20.68
C PHE A 15 -4.87 25.04 -19.39
N GLY A 16 -5.28 26.13 -18.78
CA GLY A 16 -4.81 26.53 -17.47
C GLY A 16 -5.15 25.42 -16.50
N VAL A 17 -4.16 24.62 -16.12
CA VAL A 17 -4.30 23.65 -15.02
C VAL A 17 -4.64 24.49 -13.80
N SER A 18 -5.90 24.39 -13.34
CA SER A 18 -6.35 25.12 -12.16
C SER A 18 -5.57 24.62 -10.97
N GLN A 19 -4.77 25.47 -10.37
CA GLN A 19 -4.11 25.19 -9.10
C GLN A 19 -5.19 25.10 -8.02
N ASN A 20 -5.30 23.94 -7.38
CA ASN A 20 -6.31 23.69 -6.35
C ASN A 20 -5.66 23.70 -4.96
N TYR A 21 -6.21 24.53 -4.10
CA TYR A 21 -5.87 24.56 -2.67
C TYR A 21 -6.87 23.66 -1.94
N LEU A 22 -6.56 22.36 -1.88
CA LEU A 22 -7.40 21.40 -1.15
C LEU A 22 -7.29 21.59 0.36
N PHE A 23 -6.13 22.04 0.82
CA PHE A 23 -5.85 22.34 2.21
C PHE A 23 -5.30 23.74 2.39
N THR A 24 -5.66 24.40 3.48
CA THR A 24 -5.00 25.58 4.02
C THR A 24 -4.37 25.22 5.36
N GLU A 25 -3.34 25.98 5.77
CA GLU A 25 -2.73 25.76 7.08
C GLU A 25 -3.69 26.19 8.18
N ASN A 26 -3.89 25.33 9.18
CA ASN A 26 -4.65 25.64 10.39
C ASN A 26 -3.68 25.97 11.52
N THR A 27 -3.64 27.24 11.91
CA THR A 27 -2.79 27.74 13.00
C THR A 27 -3.41 27.56 14.39
N SER A 28 -4.62 27.02 14.49
CA SER A 28 -5.21 26.69 15.79
C SER A 28 -4.41 25.54 16.43
N ASN A 29 -3.87 25.79 17.61
CA ASN A 29 -3.04 24.86 18.38
C ASN A 29 -3.82 23.64 18.93
N SER A 30 -4.69 23.02 18.15
CA SER A 30 -5.40 21.82 18.58
C SER A 30 -4.53 20.60 18.39
N ILE A 31 -3.81 20.30 19.45
CA ILE A 31 -3.52 18.94 19.90
C ILE A 31 -2.72 18.02 19.00
N ILE A 32 -1.68 18.00 19.31
CA ILE A 32 -0.48 17.22 19.15
C ILE A 32 -0.69 15.78 19.59
N ALA A 33 -0.96 14.96 18.62
CA ALA A 33 -0.91 13.52 18.71
C ALA A 33 0.45 12.97 18.22
N THR A 34 1.53 13.76 18.33
CA THR A 34 2.86 13.39 17.83
C THR A 34 3.92 13.62 18.89
N LYS A 35 5.08 12.97 18.76
CA LYS A 35 6.21 13.10 19.70
C LYS A 35 6.75 14.53 19.75
N ASP A 36 6.70 15.22 18.62
CA ASP A 36 7.28 16.55 18.41
C ASP A 36 6.30 17.40 17.59
N ALA A 37 5.73 18.40 18.22
CA ALA A 37 4.80 19.32 17.61
C ALA A 37 5.36 20.10 16.43
N SER A 38 6.66 20.41 16.45
CA SER A 38 7.33 21.15 15.38
C SER A 38 7.39 20.37 14.05
N LYS A 39 7.08 19.06 14.09
CA LYS A 39 7.02 18.15 12.94
C LYS A 39 5.59 17.83 12.52
N THR A 40 4.63 18.64 12.92
CA THR A 40 3.21 18.44 12.62
C THR A 40 2.60 19.78 12.21
N ILE A 41 1.79 19.76 11.16
CA ILE A 41 1.03 20.89 10.67
C ILE A 41 -0.45 20.54 10.72
N GLY A 42 -1.26 21.43 11.31
CA GLY A 42 -2.72 21.39 11.16
C GLY A 42 -3.11 21.82 9.75
N LEU A 43 -4.05 21.11 9.14
CA LEU A 43 -4.60 21.43 7.85
C LEU A 43 -6.11 21.60 7.94
N GLU A 44 -6.63 22.62 7.30
CA GLU A 44 -8.06 22.86 7.12
C GLU A 44 -8.49 22.51 5.71
N LEU A 45 -9.52 21.66 5.59
CA LEU A 45 -10.04 21.21 4.29
C LEU A 45 -10.87 22.30 3.62
N VAL A 46 -10.56 22.59 2.35
CA VAL A 46 -11.33 23.51 1.51
C VAL A 46 -12.49 22.75 0.87
N LEU A 47 -13.67 22.77 1.50
CA LEU A 47 -14.82 21.94 1.16
C LEU A 47 -15.28 22.04 -0.30
N ASN A 48 -15.31 23.24 -0.86
CA ASN A 48 -15.75 23.43 -2.26
C ASN A 48 -14.77 22.78 -3.27
N VAL A 49 -13.48 22.70 -2.95
CA VAL A 49 -12.49 21.99 -3.78
C VAL A 49 -12.62 20.49 -3.59
N TYR A 50 -12.79 20.04 -2.36
CA TYR A 50 -13.04 18.63 -2.02
C TYR A 50 -14.29 18.11 -2.75
N ASP A 51 -15.43 18.81 -2.64
CA ASP A 51 -16.68 18.43 -3.31
C ASP A 51 -16.55 18.41 -4.84
N LYS A 52 -15.75 19.34 -5.40
CA LYS A 52 -15.45 19.35 -6.83
C LYS A 52 -14.65 18.12 -7.24
N ILE A 53 -13.60 17.74 -6.48
CA ILE A 53 -12.80 16.54 -6.76
C ILE A 53 -13.67 15.28 -6.68
N LEU A 54 -14.54 15.16 -5.67
CA LEU A 54 -15.43 14.01 -5.53
C LEU A 54 -16.43 13.90 -6.69
N ARG A 55 -16.96 15.03 -7.16
CA ARG A 55 -17.95 15.05 -8.25
C ARG A 55 -17.32 14.79 -9.61
N ASP A 56 -16.18 15.44 -9.89
CA ASP A 56 -15.60 15.49 -11.22
C ASP A 56 -14.56 14.36 -11.42
N SER A 57 -14.01 13.80 -10.32
CA SER A 57 -13.00 12.72 -10.29
C SER A 57 -11.93 12.91 -11.37
N PRO A 58 -11.26 14.07 -11.43
CA PRO A 58 -10.37 14.40 -12.54
C PRO A 58 -9.22 13.38 -12.64
N ASP A 59 -8.83 13.01 -13.86
CA ASP A 59 -7.70 12.09 -14.07
C ASP A 59 -6.37 12.70 -13.66
N TYR A 60 -6.29 14.04 -13.68
CA TYR A 60 -5.11 14.79 -13.29
C TYR A 60 -5.49 16.15 -12.70
N PHE A 61 -4.79 16.54 -11.62
CA PHE A 61 -4.82 17.93 -11.13
C PHE A 61 -3.57 18.28 -10.33
N ARG A 62 -3.28 19.56 -10.20
CA ARG A 62 -2.21 20.08 -9.34
C ARG A 62 -2.75 20.45 -7.99
N LEU A 63 -2.02 20.01 -6.95
CA LEU A 63 -2.30 20.29 -5.55
C LEU A 63 -1.17 21.11 -4.96
N GLU A 64 -1.47 22.33 -4.49
CA GLU A 64 -0.57 23.05 -3.59
C GLU A 64 -0.89 22.66 -2.15
N LEU A 65 0.10 22.09 -1.46
CA LEU A 65 0.00 21.64 -0.08
C LEU A 65 0.84 22.54 0.83
N PRO A 66 0.27 23.10 1.93
CA PRO A 66 1.08 23.65 3.01
C PRO A 66 2.03 22.58 3.55
N PHE A 67 3.32 22.89 3.59
CA PHE A 67 4.35 21.95 3.97
C PHE A 67 5.39 22.62 4.85
N PHE A 68 5.16 22.61 6.16
CA PHE A 68 5.97 23.32 7.17
C PHE A 68 6.08 24.83 6.83
N GLU A 69 7.27 25.36 6.62
CA GLU A 69 7.48 26.80 6.34
C GLU A 69 7.28 27.18 4.86
N GLU A 70 6.92 26.22 4.01
CA GLU A 70 6.79 26.41 2.57
C GLU A 70 5.49 25.81 2.03
N LYS A 71 5.26 25.99 0.74
CA LYS A 71 4.19 25.33 0.00
C LYS A 71 4.82 24.47 -1.07
N VAL A 72 4.35 23.23 -1.18
CA VAL A 72 4.84 22.28 -2.19
C VAL A 72 3.73 22.00 -3.20
N LEU A 73 4.11 22.02 -4.47
CA LEU A 73 3.22 21.71 -5.58
C LEU A 73 3.40 20.26 -6.00
N PHE A 74 2.34 19.47 -5.88
CA PHE A 74 2.28 18.07 -6.33
C PHE A 74 1.39 17.94 -7.56
N ASP A 75 1.77 17.05 -8.45
CA ASP A 75 0.91 16.55 -9.50
C ASP A 75 0.18 15.30 -9.00
N LEU A 76 -1.14 15.25 -9.12
CA LEU A 76 -2.00 14.16 -8.71
C LEU A 76 -2.51 13.47 -9.97
N GLN A 77 -2.15 12.19 -10.16
CA GLN A 77 -2.60 11.36 -11.27
C GLN A 77 -3.52 10.26 -10.74
N ARG A 78 -4.76 10.20 -11.26
CA ARG A 78 -5.73 9.18 -10.88
C ARG A 78 -5.28 7.81 -11.37
N PHE A 79 -5.53 6.79 -10.57
CA PHE A 79 -5.37 5.39 -10.96
C PHE A 79 -6.43 4.52 -10.29
N GLU A 80 -6.72 3.36 -10.88
CA GLU A 80 -7.68 2.42 -10.32
C GLU A 80 -6.95 1.27 -9.61
N ILE A 81 -7.32 1.02 -8.36
CA ILE A 81 -6.75 -0.07 -7.55
C ILE A 81 -7.49 -1.40 -7.74
N TYR A 82 -8.64 -1.39 -8.35
CA TYR A 82 -9.46 -2.57 -8.59
C TYR A 82 -9.75 -2.75 -10.08
N SER A 83 -9.99 -4.00 -10.48
CA SER A 83 -10.33 -4.32 -11.86
C SER A 83 -11.74 -3.87 -12.23
N ASN A 84 -11.99 -3.63 -13.52
CA ASN A 84 -13.34 -3.34 -14.04
C ASN A 84 -14.33 -4.51 -13.79
N SER A 85 -13.82 -5.70 -13.50
CA SER A 85 -14.60 -6.90 -13.18
C SER A 85 -14.65 -7.19 -11.68
N LEU A 86 -14.36 -6.20 -10.82
CA LEU A 86 -14.37 -6.39 -9.36
C LEU A 86 -15.70 -6.99 -8.89
N GLU A 87 -15.60 -8.13 -8.21
CA GLU A 87 -16.71 -8.76 -7.51
C GLU A 87 -16.65 -8.46 -6.01
N ILE A 88 -17.77 -8.05 -5.43
CA ILE A 88 -17.89 -7.82 -3.99
C ILE A 88 -18.94 -8.77 -3.44
N ILE A 89 -18.51 -9.70 -2.60
CA ILE A 89 -19.35 -10.70 -1.95
C ILE A 89 -19.42 -10.38 -0.46
N SER A 90 -20.64 -10.30 0.07
CA SER A 90 -20.90 -10.20 1.50
C SER A 90 -21.40 -11.52 2.07
N LYS A 91 -20.73 -12.03 3.09
CA LYS A 91 -21.15 -13.24 3.82
C LYS A 91 -22.18 -12.86 4.88
N GLU A 92 -23.44 -13.05 4.58
CA GLU A 92 -24.53 -12.80 5.52
C GLU A 92 -24.99 -14.11 6.24
N LYS A 93 -25.77 -13.96 7.31
CA LYS A 93 -26.34 -15.12 8.04
C LYS A 93 -27.13 -16.08 7.16
N LYS A 94 -27.72 -15.58 6.07
CA LYS A 94 -28.55 -16.36 5.14
C LYS A 94 -27.80 -16.87 3.91
N GLY A 95 -26.52 -16.58 3.79
CA GLY A 95 -25.68 -16.95 2.66
C GLY A 95 -24.93 -15.77 2.06
N ASP A 96 -24.30 -16.01 0.93
CA ASP A 96 -23.50 -15.02 0.24
C ASP A 96 -24.37 -14.09 -0.60
N VAL A 97 -24.08 -12.79 -0.55
CA VAL A 97 -24.82 -11.75 -1.28
C VAL A 97 -23.83 -10.99 -2.16
N TYR A 98 -24.08 -11.03 -3.47
CA TYR A 98 -23.37 -10.18 -4.42
C TYR A 98 -23.76 -8.73 -4.24
N ARG A 99 -22.77 -7.85 -4.08
CA ARG A 99 -22.95 -6.40 -4.01
C ARG A 99 -22.70 -5.81 -5.39
N GLN A 100 -23.76 -5.28 -6.01
CA GLN A 100 -23.66 -4.57 -7.30
C GLN A 100 -23.20 -3.13 -7.17
N ILE A 101 -22.91 -2.67 -5.95
CA ILE A 101 -22.46 -1.29 -5.68
C ILE A 101 -20.95 -1.26 -5.81
N LEU A 102 -20.45 -0.47 -6.75
CA LEU A 102 -19.03 -0.24 -6.92
C LEU A 102 -18.44 0.56 -5.74
N PRO A 103 -17.13 0.38 -5.45
CA PRO A 103 -16.44 1.23 -4.50
C PRO A 103 -16.52 2.70 -4.88
N THR A 104 -16.55 3.56 -3.87
CA THR A 104 -16.61 5.02 -4.06
C THR A 104 -15.28 5.69 -3.72
N ILE A 105 -14.22 4.91 -3.65
CA ILE A 105 -12.88 5.43 -3.45
C ILE A 105 -12.34 6.06 -4.74
N ILE A 106 -11.63 7.19 -4.59
CA ILE A 106 -10.85 7.80 -5.66
C ILE A 106 -9.40 7.83 -5.20
N THR A 107 -8.51 7.28 -6.02
CA THR A 107 -7.09 7.11 -5.70
C THR A 107 -6.22 7.92 -6.65
N TYR A 108 -5.21 8.61 -6.09
CA TYR A 108 -4.24 9.38 -6.85
C TYR A 108 -2.81 8.99 -6.48
N LYS A 109 -1.95 8.81 -7.47
CA LYS A 109 -0.51 8.85 -7.28
C LYS A 109 -0.09 10.30 -7.01
N ILE A 110 0.77 10.51 -6.02
CA ILE A 110 1.39 11.81 -5.76
C ILE A 110 2.70 11.84 -6.52
N ILE A 111 2.82 12.76 -7.47
CA ILE A 111 3.99 12.91 -8.32
C ILE A 111 4.71 14.21 -7.96
N TYR A 112 6.02 14.11 -7.79
CA TYR A 112 6.89 15.24 -7.54
C TYR A 112 8.19 15.07 -8.32
N ASN A 113 8.59 16.08 -9.11
CA ASN A 113 9.75 16.01 -10.00
C ASN A 113 9.74 14.75 -10.92
N GLU A 114 8.58 14.45 -11.51
CA GLU A 114 8.37 13.31 -12.41
C GLU A 114 8.43 11.92 -11.76
N GLU A 115 8.63 11.84 -10.44
CA GLU A 115 8.63 10.59 -9.69
C GLU A 115 7.34 10.41 -8.90
N SER A 116 6.78 9.19 -8.91
CA SER A 116 5.66 8.82 -8.03
C SER A 116 6.20 8.58 -6.62
N ILE A 117 5.85 9.48 -5.70
CA ILE A 117 6.38 9.49 -4.34
C ILE A 117 5.39 9.01 -3.27
N GLY A 118 4.14 8.73 -3.65
CA GLY A 118 3.12 8.30 -2.70
C GLY A 118 1.72 8.27 -3.28
N VAL A 119 0.72 8.16 -2.41
CA VAL A 119 -0.70 8.09 -2.76
C VAL A 119 -1.54 9.03 -1.91
N MET A 120 -2.65 9.48 -2.49
CA MET A 120 -3.73 10.20 -1.81
C MET A 120 -5.06 9.54 -2.14
N ASN A 121 -5.85 9.24 -1.11
CA ASN A 121 -7.14 8.56 -1.26
C ASN A 121 -8.27 9.42 -0.71
N PHE A 122 -9.37 9.43 -1.43
CA PHE A 122 -10.65 10.04 -1.04
C PHE A 122 -11.66 8.92 -0.87
N TYR A 123 -12.10 8.65 0.34
CA TYR A 123 -13.06 7.57 0.62
C TYR A 123 -13.78 7.80 1.94
N ASN A 124 -15.00 7.29 2.07
CA ASN A 124 -15.80 7.34 3.30
C ASN A 124 -15.93 8.73 3.93
N GLY A 125 -15.86 9.80 3.11
CA GLY A 125 -15.93 11.19 3.57
C GLY A 125 -14.62 11.74 4.13
N ILE A 126 -13.49 11.03 3.97
CA ILE A 126 -12.18 11.47 4.43
C ILE A 126 -11.15 11.45 3.30
N ILE A 127 -10.02 12.12 3.56
CA ILE A 127 -8.79 12.02 2.79
C ILE A 127 -7.72 11.38 3.67
N ASN A 128 -6.96 10.47 3.12
CA ASN A 128 -5.66 10.10 3.65
C ASN A 128 -4.59 10.16 2.57
N ALA A 129 -3.36 10.39 2.97
CA ALA A 129 -2.24 10.34 2.05
C ALA A 129 -0.98 9.88 2.77
N THR A 130 -0.06 9.27 2.02
CA THR A 130 1.31 9.09 2.47
C THR A 130 2.24 9.30 1.29
N PHE A 131 3.38 9.94 1.53
CA PHE A 131 4.36 10.23 0.49
C PHE A 131 5.77 10.37 1.08
N LYS A 132 6.76 10.07 0.25
CA LYS A 132 8.18 10.19 0.59
C LYS A 132 8.75 11.45 -0.02
N MET A 133 9.38 12.30 0.79
CA MET A 133 10.10 13.48 0.33
C MET A 133 11.37 13.69 1.16
N ASN A 134 12.50 14.02 0.53
CA ASN A 134 13.79 14.21 1.19
C ASN A 134 14.18 13.05 2.12
N ASN A 135 13.98 11.81 1.67
CA ASN A 135 14.20 10.56 2.42
C ASN A 135 13.41 10.42 3.72
N LYS A 136 12.32 11.15 3.86
CA LYS A 136 11.39 11.06 4.98
C LYS A 136 10.00 10.70 4.48
N GLN A 137 9.30 9.90 5.27
CA GLN A 137 7.91 9.54 5.02
C GLN A 137 6.99 10.51 5.73
N TYR A 138 6.01 11.05 5.02
CA TYR A 138 4.97 11.94 5.53
C TYR A 138 3.60 11.30 5.40
N GLU A 139 2.69 11.73 6.27
CA GLU A 139 1.33 11.22 6.32
C GLU A 139 0.34 12.36 6.52
N ILE A 140 -0.78 12.33 5.77
CA ILE A 140 -1.95 13.18 6.01
C ILE A 140 -3.06 12.28 6.52
N ILE A 141 -3.59 12.58 7.70
CA ILE A 141 -4.71 11.87 8.32
C ILE A 141 -5.80 12.83 8.74
N ASN A 142 -7.03 12.31 8.83
CA ASN A 142 -8.11 12.97 9.55
C ASN A 142 -8.10 12.50 11.01
N PHE A 143 -7.95 13.43 11.93
CA PHE A 143 -7.96 13.17 13.35
C PHE A 143 -8.98 14.10 14.06
N ASN A 144 -10.02 13.54 14.64
CA ASN A 144 -11.09 14.30 15.31
C ASN A 144 -11.71 15.42 14.43
N ASN A 145 -11.94 15.14 13.14
CA ASN A 145 -12.42 16.06 12.11
C ASN A 145 -11.42 17.19 11.73
N GLU A 146 -10.18 17.09 12.16
CA GLU A 146 -9.09 17.95 11.73
C GLU A 146 -8.10 17.14 10.89
N TYR A 147 -7.48 17.75 9.92
CA TYR A 147 -6.42 17.11 9.16
C TYR A 147 -5.06 17.47 9.74
N LEU A 148 -4.19 16.48 9.82
CA LEU A 148 -2.81 16.64 10.27
C LEU A 148 -1.86 16.13 9.18
N LEU A 149 -0.83 16.93 8.88
CA LEU A 149 0.34 16.50 8.11
C LEU A 149 1.51 16.37 9.07
N PHE A 150 2.18 15.24 9.07
CA PHE A 150 3.35 15.00 9.92
C PHE A 150 4.34 14.03 9.30
N GLU A 151 5.59 14.08 9.75
CA GLU A 151 6.60 13.06 9.46
C GLU A 151 6.23 11.75 10.17
N ALA A 152 6.14 10.64 9.45
CA ALA A 152 5.67 9.35 9.99
C ALA A 152 6.54 8.82 11.15
N SER A 153 7.85 9.13 11.16
CA SER A 153 8.76 8.83 12.28
C SER A 153 8.39 9.55 13.57
N ASN A 154 7.62 10.63 13.46
CA ASN A 154 7.12 11.42 14.58
C ASN A 154 5.89 10.78 15.23
N SER A 155 5.27 9.79 14.61
CA SER A 155 4.22 9.01 15.25
C SER A 155 4.80 8.22 16.43
N ILE A 156 4.05 8.15 17.55
CA ILE A 156 4.45 7.31 18.68
C ILE A 156 4.12 5.87 18.31
N ASN A 157 5.06 5.18 17.71
CA ASN A 157 4.87 3.79 17.34
C ASN A 157 5.36 2.90 18.50
N ASN A 158 4.44 2.41 19.31
CA ASN A 158 4.68 1.41 20.36
C ASN A 158 4.03 0.06 20.01
N SER A 159 3.76 -0.20 18.74
CA SER A 159 3.30 -1.52 18.33
C SER A 159 4.46 -2.50 18.42
N GLY A 160 4.59 -3.16 19.56
CA GLY A 160 5.53 -4.29 19.76
C GLY A 160 5.12 -5.55 18.98
N PHE A 161 4.42 -5.39 17.86
CA PHE A 161 3.95 -6.48 17.01
C PHE A 161 5.01 -6.82 15.98
N SER A 162 5.55 -8.03 16.08
CA SER A 162 6.35 -8.67 15.03
C SER A 162 5.40 -9.42 14.09
N CYS A 163 5.74 -9.50 12.83
CA CYS A 163 5.11 -10.40 11.89
C CYS A 163 5.66 -11.82 12.09
N GLN A 164 4.90 -12.84 11.73
CA GLN A 164 5.33 -14.23 11.78
C GLN A 164 5.41 -14.81 10.37
N VAL A 165 6.23 -15.83 10.20
CA VAL A 165 6.38 -16.55 8.92
C VAL A 165 6.02 -18.00 9.12
N ILE A 166 5.37 -18.59 8.14
CA ILE A 166 5.33 -20.05 8.01
C ILE A 166 6.18 -20.40 6.78
N ASP A 167 7.36 -20.98 7.02
CA ASP A 167 8.21 -21.50 5.95
C ASP A 167 7.45 -22.54 5.13
N GLY A 168 7.08 -22.14 3.91
CA GLY A 168 6.50 -23.00 2.91
C GLY A 168 7.52 -23.17 1.79
N PHE A 169 8.20 -24.33 1.78
CA PHE A 169 9.02 -24.77 0.64
C PHE A 169 10.23 -23.89 0.30
N ASN A 170 11.32 -24.02 1.03
CA ASN A 170 12.65 -23.53 0.67
C ASN A 170 13.15 -24.15 -0.64
N ASN A 171 12.81 -23.57 -1.77
CA ASN A 171 13.50 -23.78 -3.03
C ASN A 171 13.87 -22.44 -3.62
N ILE A 172 14.81 -21.75 -2.97
CA ILE A 172 15.51 -20.65 -3.65
C ILE A 172 16.37 -21.31 -4.74
N THR A 173 15.81 -21.49 -5.91
CA THR A 173 16.60 -21.78 -7.09
C THR A 173 17.25 -20.47 -7.52
N ASN A 174 18.57 -20.40 -7.36
CA ASN A 174 19.42 -19.30 -7.85
C ASN A 174 19.32 -19.20 -9.38
N ASN A 175 18.24 -18.66 -9.87
CA ASN A 175 18.10 -18.25 -11.25
C ASN A 175 18.18 -16.73 -11.31
N SER A 176 19.39 -16.22 -11.47
CA SER A 176 19.64 -14.83 -11.86
C SER A 176 19.11 -14.63 -13.28
N ILE A 177 17.81 -14.41 -13.41
CA ILE A 177 17.20 -14.00 -14.67
C ILE A 177 17.01 -12.48 -14.56
N SER A 178 17.92 -11.73 -15.17
CA SER A 178 17.71 -10.30 -15.41
C SER A 178 16.69 -10.16 -16.56
N ASN A 179 15.41 -10.22 -16.25
CA ASN A 179 14.39 -9.84 -17.20
C ASN A 179 14.10 -8.36 -16.98
N ASN A 180 14.57 -7.53 -17.89
CA ASN A 180 14.06 -6.17 -18.04
C ASN A 180 12.61 -6.29 -18.51
N PHE A 181 11.65 -6.18 -17.62
CA PHE A 181 10.26 -6.01 -18.01
C PHE A 181 10.13 -4.67 -18.73
N SER A 182 9.70 -4.70 -19.98
CA SER A 182 9.39 -3.50 -20.76
C SER A 182 7.99 -2.95 -20.46
N SER A 183 7.20 -3.64 -19.62
CA SER A 183 5.84 -3.25 -19.19
C SER A 183 5.60 -3.71 -17.76
N SER A 184 4.77 -2.95 -17.02
CA SER A 184 4.31 -3.34 -15.68
C SER A 184 3.52 -4.64 -15.72
N VAL A 185 3.73 -5.51 -14.72
CA VAL A 185 2.93 -6.72 -14.51
C VAL A 185 1.98 -6.54 -13.34
N CYS A 186 0.83 -7.21 -13.39
CA CYS A 186 -0.17 -7.16 -12.33
C CYS A 186 -0.18 -8.44 -11.50
N ILE A 187 -0.28 -8.26 -10.18
CA ILE A 187 -0.62 -9.29 -9.20
C ILE A 187 -2.11 -9.15 -8.92
N ASP A 188 -2.90 -10.14 -9.35
CA ASP A 188 -4.34 -10.18 -9.09
C ASP A 188 -4.60 -10.66 -7.66
N LEU A 189 -5.16 -9.78 -6.85
CA LEU A 189 -5.39 -10.01 -5.44
C LEU A 189 -6.87 -10.24 -5.14
N ALA A 190 -7.15 -11.31 -4.39
CA ALA A 190 -8.43 -11.50 -3.71
C ALA A 190 -8.32 -10.98 -2.26
N LEU A 191 -9.19 -10.04 -1.92
CA LEU A 191 -9.20 -9.35 -0.64
C LEU A 191 -10.28 -9.91 0.27
N GLU A 192 -9.96 -10.16 1.55
CA GLU A 192 -10.95 -10.47 2.57
C GLU A 192 -10.93 -9.45 3.71
N VAL A 193 -12.13 -9.11 4.20
CA VAL A 193 -12.33 -8.29 5.39
C VAL A 193 -13.14 -9.10 6.40
N ASP A 194 -12.59 -9.36 7.59
CA ASP A 194 -13.24 -10.13 8.64
C ASP A 194 -14.43 -9.39 9.30
N TYR A 195 -15.26 -10.12 10.03
CA TYR A 195 -16.42 -9.55 10.69
C TYR A 195 -16.05 -8.54 11.78
N TYR A 196 -14.97 -8.80 12.52
CA TYR A 196 -14.48 -7.87 13.54
C TYR A 196 -14.16 -6.49 12.95
N THR A 197 -13.50 -6.48 11.81
CA THR A 197 -13.18 -5.24 11.08
C THR A 197 -14.42 -4.60 10.46
N ARG A 198 -15.26 -5.42 9.80
CA ARG A 198 -16.49 -4.96 9.15
C ARG A 198 -17.41 -4.21 10.11
N GLN A 199 -17.53 -4.65 11.36
CA GLN A 199 -18.39 -4.00 12.37
C GLN A 199 -17.96 -2.57 12.72
N THR A 200 -16.72 -2.18 12.44
CA THR A 200 -16.23 -0.81 12.67
C THR A 200 -16.68 0.18 11.60
N PHE A 201 -17.39 -0.28 10.59
CA PHE A 201 -17.93 0.53 9.49
C PHE A 201 -19.44 0.42 9.43
N SER A 202 -20.11 1.44 8.90
CA SER A 202 -21.59 1.46 8.79
C SER A 202 -22.12 0.55 7.67
N SER A 203 -21.29 0.20 6.68
CA SER A 203 -21.66 -0.65 5.55
C SER A 203 -20.49 -1.50 5.04
N ASP A 204 -20.79 -2.56 4.26
CA ASP A 204 -19.79 -3.39 3.61
C ASP A 204 -18.92 -2.57 2.66
N ILE A 205 -19.54 -1.66 1.89
CA ILE A 205 -18.82 -0.82 0.94
C ILE A 205 -17.83 0.14 1.63
N GLN A 206 -18.14 0.62 2.83
CA GLN A 206 -17.18 1.42 3.58
C GLN A 206 -15.98 0.60 4.06
N ALA A 207 -16.19 -0.66 4.43
CA ALA A 207 -15.10 -1.57 4.76
C ALA A 207 -14.24 -1.89 3.54
N VAL A 208 -14.88 -2.09 2.37
CA VAL A 208 -14.19 -2.29 1.09
C VAL A 208 -13.37 -1.04 0.71
N ASN A 209 -13.95 0.15 0.77
CA ASN A 209 -13.24 1.39 0.46
C ASN A 209 -12.00 1.59 1.35
N TRP A 210 -12.11 1.29 2.66
CA TRP A 210 -10.98 1.31 3.58
C TRP A 210 -9.88 0.33 3.18
N ALA A 211 -10.25 -0.89 2.83
CA ALA A 211 -9.31 -1.91 2.41
C ALA A 211 -8.61 -1.53 1.09
N LEU A 212 -9.36 -1.03 0.11
CA LEU A 212 -8.82 -0.54 -1.16
C LEU A 212 -7.89 0.65 -0.97
N ALA A 213 -8.16 1.55 0.01
CA ALA A 213 -7.25 2.64 0.35
C ALA A 213 -5.90 2.13 0.88
N ILE A 214 -5.87 1.01 1.60
CA ILE A 214 -4.61 0.36 2.00
C ILE A 214 -3.90 -0.20 0.77
N PHE A 215 -4.61 -0.97 -0.05
CA PHE A 215 -4.00 -1.60 -1.22
C PHE A 215 -3.55 -0.61 -2.29
N SER A 216 -4.15 0.58 -2.39
CA SER A 216 -3.64 1.63 -3.28
C SER A 216 -2.22 2.06 -2.93
N GLY A 217 -1.93 2.24 -1.65
CA GLY A 217 -0.58 2.54 -1.18
C GLY A 217 0.39 1.37 -1.34
N VAL A 218 -0.08 0.15 -1.07
CA VAL A 218 0.74 -1.07 -1.27
C VAL A 218 1.07 -1.27 -2.75
N SER A 219 0.09 -1.12 -3.64
CA SER A 219 0.29 -1.22 -5.10
C SER A 219 1.32 -0.21 -5.60
N GLN A 220 1.20 1.06 -5.16
CA GLN A 220 2.16 2.09 -5.53
C GLN A 220 3.59 1.76 -5.04
N LEU A 221 3.74 1.21 -3.81
CA LEU A 221 5.03 0.80 -3.29
C LEU A 221 5.67 -0.31 -4.12
N TYR A 222 4.91 -1.33 -4.50
CA TYR A 222 5.39 -2.41 -5.36
C TYR A 222 5.73 -1.92 -6.75
N GLU A 223 4.85 -1.14 -7.37
CA GLU A 223 5.07 -0.56 -8.71
C GLU A 223 6.35 0.27 -8.77
N ALA A 224 6.55 1.17 -7.80
CA ALA A 224 7.72 2.05 -7.76
C ALA A 224 9.05 1.31 -7.54
N GLN A 225 9.03 0.10 -6.93
CA GLN A 225 10.24 -0.58 -6.52
C GLN A 225 10.49 -1.90 -7.27
N THR A 226 9.46 -2.52 -7.85
CA THR A 226 9.56 -3.84 -8.50
C THR A 226 8.98 -3.86 -9.91
N ASN A 227 8.37 -2.77 -10.37
CA ASN A 227 7.61 -2.71 -11.62
C ASN A 227 6.42 -3.69 -11.68
N ALA A 228 5.87 -4.09 -10.51
CA ALA A 228 4.67 -4.90 -10.39
C ALA A 228 3.60 -4.13 -9.63
N SER A 229 2.41 -4.01 -10.21
CA SER A 229 1.26 -3.39 -9.55
C SER A 229 0.36 -4.45 -8.93
N ILE A 230 -0.40 -4.09 -7.90
CA ILE A 230 -1.41 -4.96 -7.31
C ILE A 230 -2.78 -4.46 -7.74
N THR A 231 -3.63 -5.36 -8.22
CA THR A 231 -5.01 -5.06 -8.61
C THR A 231 -5.97 -5.94 -7.84
N VAL A 232 -7.01 -5.36 -7.23
CA VAL A 232 -8.02 -6.11 -6.51
C VAL A 232 -9.13 -6.52 -7.47
N GLY A 233 -9.24 -7.83 -7.75
CA GLY A 233 -10.26 -8.41 -8.63
C GLY A 233 -11.48 -8.97 -7.90
N TYR A 234 -11.32 -9.28 -6.62
CA TYR A 234 -12.35 -9.90 -5.81
C TYR A 234 -12.28 -9.44 -4.36
N THR A 235 -13.43 -9.17 -3.75
CA THR A 235 -13.50 -8.79 -2.34
C THR A 235 -14.57 -9.61 -1.61
N PHE A 236 -14.18 -10.24 -0.51
CA PHE A 236 -15.04 -11.01 0.37
C PHE A 236 -15.16 -10.35 1.74
N VAL A 237 -16.38 -9.99 2.13
CA VAL A 237 -16.64 -9.26 3.38
C VAL A 237 -17.52 -10.10 4.30
N TRP A 238 -17.07 -10.38 5.50
CA TRP A 238 -17.86 -11.02 6.52
C TRP A 238 -18.85 -10.04 7.16
N ASN A 239 -20.11 -10.14 6.80
CA ASN A 239 -21.23 -9.42 7.42
C ASN A 239 -22.03 -10.33 8.39
N SER A 240 -21.40 -11.39 8.83
CA SER A 240 -21.83 -12.30 9.89
C SER A 240 -20.58 -12.87 10.55
N SER A 241 -20.77 -13.65 11.62
CA SER A 241 -19.63 -14.25 12.35
C SER A 241 -18.68 -15.00 11.43
N ASP A 242 -17.41 -14.60 11.42
CA ASP A 242 -16.31 -15.27 10.75
C ASP A 242 -15.75 -16.44 11.59
N PRO A 243 -14.94 -17.34 11.03
CA PRO A 243 -14.35 -18.46 11.76
C PRO A 243 -13.13 -18.07 12.63
N TYR A 244 -12.67 -16.81 12.58
CA TYR A 244 -11.36 -16.40 13.13
C TYR A 244 -11.39 -16.04 14.62
N SER A 245 -12.56 -15.82 15.21
CA SER A 245 -12.71 -15.34 16.61
C SER A 245 -12.14 -16.29 17.67
N SER A 246 -11.94 -17.57 17.34
CA SER A 246 -11.39 -18.58 18.25
C SER A 246 -9.86 -18.64 18.28
N TYR A 247 -9.17 -17.95 17.35
CA TYR A 247 -7.71 -18.02 17.20
C TYR A 247 -6.99 -16.88 17.91
N VAL A 248 -7.27 -16.69 19.21
CA VAL A 248 -6.56 -15.69 20.03
C VAL A 248 -5.11 -16.13 20.26
N ASN A 249 -4.17 -15.21 19.96
CA ASN A 249 -2.72 -15.47 20.03
C ASN A 249 -2.25 -16.72 19.26
N ASN A 250 -2.94 -17.04 18.19
CA ASN A 250 -2.66 -18.23 17.38
C ASN A 250 -2.75 -17.93 15.88
N ALA A 251 -1.84 -17.10 15.41
CA ALA A 251 -1.79 -16.60 14.03
C ALA A 251 -1.67 -17.75 13.01
N SER A 252 -0.83 -18.75 13.28
CA SER A 252 -0.61 -19.88 12.37
C SER A 252 -1.89 -20.67 12.11
N ASN A 253 -2.69 -20.91 13.14
CA ASN A 253 -3.99 -21.60 12.98
C ASN A 253 -5.01 -20.67 12.29
N MET A 254 -5.00 -19.38 12.57
CA MET A 254 -5.86 -18.41 11.86
C MET A 254 -5.55 -18.35 10.36
N LEU A 255 -4.26 -18.31 9.97
CA LEU A 255 -3.86 -18.38 8.57
C LEU A 255 -4.28 -19.70 7.92
N SER A 256 -4.13 -20.82 8.63
CA SER A 256 -4.56 -22.14 8.16
C SER A 256 -6.08 -22.20 7.96
N GLU A 257 -6.86 -21.61 8.87
CA GLU A 257 -8.33 -21.52 8.74
C GLU A 257 -8.74 -20.62 7.55
N PHE A 258 -8.10 -19.48 7.40
CA PHE A 258 -8.31 -18.59 6.26
C PHE A 258 -8.08 -19.32 4.94
N ARG A 259 -6.93 -19.98 4.79
CA ARG A 259 -6.63 -20.82 3.61
C ARG A 259 -7.68 -21.93 3.42
N ASN A 260 -8.00 -22.70 4.46
CA ASN A 260 -8.93 -23.83 4.35
C ASN A 260 -10.33 -23.39 3.95
N TYR A 261 -10.80 -22.26 4.49
CA TYR A 261 -12.08 -21.68 4.10
C TYR A 261 -12.09 -21.31 2.61
N TRP A 262 -11.04 -20.63 2.14
CA TRP A 262 -10.93 -20.20 0.74
C TRP A 262 -10.81 -21.38 -0.23
N VAL A 263 -9.98 -22.36 0.09
CA VAL A 263 -9.84 -23.57 -0.75
C VAL A 263 -11.18 -24.30 -0.87
N SER A 264 -11.97 -24.34 0.20
CA SER A 264 -13.24 -25.07 0.24
C SER A 264 -14.42 -24.32 -0.37
N ASN A 265 -14.45 -22.98 -0.27
CA ASN A 265 -15.61 -22.16 -0.64
C ASN A 265 -15.35 -21.20 -1.81
N ASN A 266 -14.14 -20.70 -1.96
CA ASN A 266 -13.76 -19.70 -2.95
C ASN A 266 -12.63 -20.18 -3.88
N GLY A 267 -12.45 -21.50 -3.99
CA GLY A 267 -11.36 -22.09 -4.80
C GLY A 267 -11.46 -21.78 -6.30
N SER A 268 -12.64 -21.44 -6.80
CA SER A 268 -12.88 -21.04 -8.21
C SER A 268 -12.56 -19.58 -8.50
N VAL A 269 -12.34 -18.75 -7.49
CA VAL A 269 -11.99 -17.34 -7.67
C VAL A 269 -10.58 -17.24 -8.27
N THR A 270 -10.50 -16.65 -9.46
CA THR A 270 -9.21 -16.38 -10.12
C THR A 270 -8.45 -15.32 -9.34
N ARG A 271 -7.22 -15.63 -8.96
CA ARG A 271 -6.33 -14.76 -8.22
C ARG A 271 -4.90 -15.29 -8.24
N ASP A 272 -3.95 -14.45 -7.96
CA ASP A 272 -2.54 -14.84 -7.74
C ASP A 272 -2.24 -15.06 -6.26
N ILE A 273 -2.84 -14.23 -5.40
CA ILE A 273 -2.80 -14.33 -3.93
C ILE A 273 -4.13 -13.93 -3.30
N ALA A 274 -4.39 -14.36 -2.07
CA ALA A 274 -5.49 -13.89 -1.24
C ALA A 274 -4.97 -13.29 0.06
N HIS A 275 -5.51 -12.15 0.47
CA HIS A 275 -5.07 -11.44 1.66
C HIS A 275 -6.22 -11.02 2.55
N LEU A 276 -6.15 -11.39 3.84
CA LEU A 276 -7.14 -11.01 4.85
C LEU A 276 -6.65 -9.78 5.62
N LEU A 277 -7.49 -8.75 5.69
CA LEU A 277 -7.27 -7.56 6.53
C LEU A 277 -8.10 -7.64 7.80
N THR A 278 -7.46 -7.50 8.96
CA THR A 278 -8.13 -7.47 10.25
C THR A 278 -7.61 -6.39 11.18
N LYS A 279 -8.54 -5.75 11.90
CA LYS A 279 -8.25 -4.82 13.01
C LYS A 279 -8.09 -5.54 14.35
N ARG A 280 -8.15 -6.88 14.39
CA ARG A 280 -7.95 -7.65 15.62
C ARG A 280 -6.56 -7.37 16.18
N THR A 281 -6.50 -7.12 17.48
CA THR A 281 -5.26 -6.87 18.23
C THR A 281 -4.82 -8.08 19.05
N ASN A 282 -5.59 -9.15 19.02
CA ASN A 282 -5.39 -10.36 19.83
C ASN A 282 -4.96 -11.58 19.00
N THR A 283 -4.37 -11.39 17.84
CA THR A 283 -3.84 -12.45 16.97
C THR A 283 -2.47 -12.93 17.43
N GLY A 284 -1.77 -12.14 18.26
CA GLY A 284 -0.39 -12.41 18.68
C GLY A 284 0.68 -12.00 17.66
N THR A 285 0.26 -11.35 16.55
CA THR A 285 1.16 -10.89 15.47
C THR A 285 0.59 -9.67 14.77
N GLY A 286 1.44 -8.90 14.09
CA GLY A 286 1.04 -7.85 13.13
C GLY A 286 0.57 -8.42 11.80
N GLY A 287 1.07 -9.61 11.43
CA GLY A 287 0.67 -10.34 10.24
C GLY A 287 1.38 -11.68 10.15
N ILE A 288 0.98 -12.50 9.20
CA ILE A 288 1.59 -13.78 8.89
C ILE A 288 1.24 -14.20 7.46
N ALA A 289 2.20 -14.74 6.73
CA ALA A 289 1.98 -15.23 5.38
C ALA A 289 2.79 -16.51 5.11
N TYR A 290 2.38 -17.25 4.08
CA TYR A 290 3.23 -18.30 3.50
C TYR A 290 4.28 -17.64 2.60
N VAL A 291 5.49 -18.21 2.57
CA VAL A 291 6.62 -17.67 1.80
C VAL A 291 6.72 -18.35 0.45
N ASP A 292 7.06 -17.57 -0.62
CA ASP A 292 7.31 -18.06 -1.98
C ASP A 292 6.13 -18.85 -2.56
N VAL A 293 4.97 -18.22 -2.55
CA VAL A 293 3.69 -18.85 -2.93
C VAL A 293 2.89 -18.06 -3.96
N LEU A 294 3.51 -17.06 -4.60
CA LEU A 294 2.89 -16.32 -5.70
C LEU A 294 2.48 -17.31 -6.81
N CYS A 295 1.27 -17.16 -7.35
CA CYS A 295 0.64 -18.10 -8.29
C CYS A 295 0.24 -19.48 -7.69
N ASN A 296 0.35 -19.67 -6.39
CA ASN A 296 -0.04 -20.91 -5.76
C ASN A 296 -1.44 -20.83 -5.15
N ASN A 297 -2.45 -21.31 -5.88
CA ASN A 297 -3.85 -21.22 -5.42
C ASN A 297 -4.13 -21.96 -4.10
N PHE A 298 -3.25 -22.86 -3.66
CA PHE A 298 -3.41 -23.61 -2.42
C PHE A 298 -2.68 -23.00 -1.22
N TYR A 299 -1.57 -22.26 -1.46
CA TYR A 299 -0.78 -21.63 -0.39
C TYR A 299 -0.63 -20.11 -0.54
N GLY A 300 -1.10 -19.48 -1.63
CA GLY A 300 -1.03 -18.04 -1.87
C GLY A 300 -1.91 -17.23 -0.91
N TYR A 301 -1.61 -17.29 0.40
CA TYR A 301 -2.37 -16.64 1.46
C TYR A 301 -1.48 -15.92 2.45
N GLY A 302 -2.00 -14.79 2.93
CA GLY A 302 -1.44 -14.03 4.04
C GLY A 302 -2.53 -13.23 4.72
N PHE A 303 -2.29 -12.78 5.94
CA PHE A 303 -3.15 -11.79 6.58
C PHE A 303 -2.36 -10.74 7.33
N SER A 304 -2.91 -9.55 7.44
CA SER A 304 -2.40 -8.46 8.26
C SER A 304 -3.38 -8.11 9.35
N ALA A 305 -2.88 -7.99 10.57
CA ALA A 305 -3.66 -7.73 11.78
C ALA A 305 -3.24 -6.42 12.46
N ASN A 306 -3.96 -6.05 13.52
CA ASN A 306 -3.71 -4.80 14.25
C ASN A 306 -3.76 -3.56 13.35
N LEU A 307 -4.53 -3.63 12.27
CA LEU A 307 -4.71 -2.53 11.33
C LEU A 307 -5.64 -1.47 11.93
N ASN A 308 -5.39 -0.20 11.59
CA ASN A 308 -6.18 0.90 12.11
C ASN A 308 -7.07 1.53 11.04
N ASN A 309 -8.19 2.08 11.49
CA ASN A 309 -8.98 3.01 10.73
C ASN A 309 -8.44 4.42 10.95
N VAL A 310 -8.05 5.09 9.87
CA VAL A 310 -7.46 6.44 9.93
C VAL A 310 -8.37 7.47 10.60
N THR A 311 -9.71 7.25 10.53
CA THR A 311 -10.70 8.14 11.17
C THR A 311 -10.78 8.00 12.69
N THR A 312 -10.23 6.94 13.27
CA THR A 312 -10.26 6.64 14.71
C THR A 312 -8.86 6.50 15.28
N TYR A 313 -7.96 7.36 14.82
CA TYR A 313 -6.58 7.35 15.26
C TYR A 313 -6.47 7.71 16.73
N ASN A 314 -6.05 6.75 17.57
CA ASN A 314 -5.71 6.95 18.97
C ASN A 314 -4.23 6.65 19.17
N PHE A 315 -3.48 7.61 19.64
CA PHE A 315 -2.08 7.38 20.01
C PHE A 315 -1.97 6.35 21.14
N PRO A 316 -1.03 5.43 21.09
CA PRO A 316 0.03 5.17 20.11
C PRO A 316 -0.34 4.12 19.05
N ASN A 317 -1.56 4.08 18.56
CA ASN A 317 -2.06 3.07 17.65
C ASN A 317 -1.47 3.20 16.22
N PRO A 318 -1.54 2.11 15.42
CA PRO A 318 -1.04 2.10 14.05
C PRO A 318 -1.63 3.20 13.18
N SER A 319 -0.80 3.84 12.39
CA SER A 319 -1.15 4.85 11.39
C SER A 319 -1.45 4.20 10.02
N TYR A 320 -1.84 5.00 9.04
CA TYR A 320 -1.97 4.54 7.66
C TYR A 320 -0.65 4.00 7.11
N THR A 321 0.46 4.70 7.36
CA THR A 321 1.81 4.24 7.00
C THR A 321 2.13 2.86 7.61
N TRP A 322 1.73 2.61 8.86
CA TRP A 322 1.88 1.30 9.49
C TRP A 322 1.07 0.21 8.76
N ASN A 323 -0.19 0.52 8.38
CA ASN A 323 -1.01 -0.42 7.64
C ASN A 323 -0.33 -0.82 6.33
N LEU A 324 0.25 0.15 5.60
CA LEU A 324 0.99 -0.12 4.36
C LEU A 324 2.23 -0.98 4.62
N ALA A 325 3.02 -0.63 5.66
CA ALA A 325 4.22 -1.38 6.01
C ALA A 325 3.89 -2.85 6.32
N CYS A 326 2.85 -3.09 7.13
CA CYS A 326 2.41 -4.42 7.52
C CYS A 326 1.90 -5.23 6.32
N VAL A 327 0.99 -4.67 5.50
CA VAL A 327 0.43 -5.40 4.35
C VAL A 327 1.49 -5.65 3.28
N SER A 328 2.37 -4.67 3.00
CA SER A 328 3.47 -4.87 2.05
C SER A 328 4.47 -5.93 2.52
N HIS A 329 4.70 -6.05 3.84
CA HIS A 329 5.55 -7.05 4.44
C HIS A 329 5.00 -8.47 4.19
N GLU A 330 3.72 -8.70 4.51
CA GLU A 330 3.10 -10.02 4.32
C GLU A 330 3.00 -10.43 2.84
N ILE A 331 2.71 -9.49 1.95
CA ILE A 331 2.76 -9.74 0.50
C ILE A 331 4.19 -10.04 0.06
N GLY A 332 5.20 -9.35 0.65
CA GLY A 332 6.61 -9.63 0.40
C GLY A 332 6.97 -11.10 0.67
N HIS A 333 6.42 -11.68 1.74
CA HIS A 333 6.55 -13.12 2.00
C HIS A 333 5.89 -13.96 0.90
N ASN A 334 4.66 -13.64 0.49
CA ASN A 334 4.00 -14.38 -0.58
C ASN A 334 4.80 -14.34 -1.90
N VAL A 335 5.48 -13.24 -2.19
CA VAL A 335 6.32 -13.07 -3.38
C VAL A 335 7.65 -13.84 -3.27
N GLY A 336 8.13 -14.14 -2.05
CA GLY A 336 9.33 -14.95 -1.83
C GLY A 336 10.36 -14.34 -0.88
N SER A 337 10.08 -13.20 -0.25
CA SER A 337 11.03 -12.59 0.68
C SER A 337 10.99 -13.26 2.04
N SER A 338 12.17 -13.52 2.61
CA SER A 338 12.37 -13.73 4.05
C SER A 338 12.54 -12.40 4.78
N HIS A 339 12.57 -12.43 6.12
CA HIS A 339 12.91 -11.26 6.92
C HIS A 339 14.35 -10.79 6.67
N THR A 340 14.62 -9.51 6.92
CA THR A 340 15.98 -8.95 6.80
C THR A 340 16.98 -9.58 7.80
N HIS A 341 16.50 -10.12 8.92
CA HIS A 341 17.30 -10.84 9.91
C HIS A 341 17.42 -12.37 9.65
N TRP A 342 17.02 -12.84 8.46
CA TRP A 342 17.28 -14.22 8.02
C TRP A 342 18.72 -14.39 7.55
N CYS A 343 19.35 -15.53 7.93
CA CYS A 343 20.75 -15.83 7.65
C CYS A 343 21.04 -16.28 6.21
N GLY A 344 20.03 -16.49 5.40
CA GLY A 344 20.20 -17.05 4.05
C GLY A 344 20.48 -16.02 2.95
N TRP A 345 20.51 -14.71 3.26
CA TRP A 345 20.85 -13.68 2.26
C TRP A 345 22.28 -13.85 1.77
N GLN A 346 22.47 -13.77 0.46
CA GLN A 346 23.76 -14.02 -0.17
C GLN A 346 24.59 -12.73 -0.24
N ALA A 347 25.92 -12.89 -0.36
CA ALA A 347 26.81 -11.78 -0.64
C ALA A 347 26.42 -11.09 -1.97
N ASP A 348 26.35 -9.78 -1.94
CA ASP A 348 26.04 -8.96 -3.11
C ASP A 348 27.02 -7.77 -3.20
N PRO A 349 28.05 -7.87 -4.06
CA PRO A 349 29.05 -6.80 -4.21
C PRO A 349 28.46 -5.48 -4.70
N ALA A 350 27.32 -5.50 -5.42
CA ALA A 350 26.66 -4.29 -5.90
C ALA A 350 26.17 -3.40 -4.73
N TYR A 351 25.82 -4.04 -3.61
CA TYR A 351 25.34 -3.37 -2.40
C TYR A 351 26.35 -3.40 -1.25
N ASN A 352 27.61 -3.79 -1.53
CA ASN A 352 28.65 -3.95 -0.52
C ASN A 352 28.23 -4.87 0.66
N PHE A 353 27.54 -5.95 0.35
CA PHE A 353 27.00 -6.92 1.29
C PHE A 353 27.79 -8.24 1.24
N SER A 354 28.21 -8.75 2.39
CA SER A 354 29.05 -9.95 2.49
C SER A 354 28.30 -11.28 2.71
N GLY A 355 26.97 -11.23 2.82
CA GLY A 355 26.10 -12.38 3.12
C GLY A 355 25.76 -12.51 4.61
N GLY A 356 24.72 -13.25 4.93
CA GLY A 356 24.15 -13.40 6.27
C GLY A 356 22.88 -12.60 6.46
N THR A 357 22.64 -12.01 7.63
CA THR A 357 21.49 -11.11 7.86
C THR A 357 21.74 -9.74 7.21
N ILE A 358 20.69 -9.08 6.69
CA ILE A 358 20.76 -7.69 6.19
C ILE A 358 20.79 -6.72 7.37
N ASP A 359 19.99 -6.98 8.42
CA ASP A 359 20.02 -6.24 9.68
C ASP A 359 19.87 -7.20 10.87
N ASN A 360 20.12 -6.68 12.07
CA ASN A 360 20.03 -7.43 13.33
C ASN A 360 19.05 -6.74 14.31
N CYS A 361 17.95 -6.20 13.77
CA CYS A 361 16.90 -5.57 14.60
C CYS A 361 16.10 -6.59 15.41
N TYR A 362 16.22 -7.87 15.07
CA TYR A 362 15.59 -9.01 15.77
C TYR A 362 16.56 -10.19 15.83
N THR A 363 16.18 -11.22 16.57
CA THR A 363 16.98 -12.46 16.65
C THR A 363 17.15 -13.06 15.25
N ALA A 364 18.39 -13.36 14.88
CA ALA A 364 18.69 -13.91 13.57
C ALA A 364 17.97 -15.25 13.34
N GLU A 365 17.35 -15.39 12.18
CA GLU A 365 16.73 -16.64 11.73
C GLU A 365 17.80 -17.50 11.05
N GLY A 366 18.40 -18.39 11.82
CA GLY A 366 19.52 -19.25 11.43
C GLY A 366 20.78 -18.98 12.24
N ASN A 367 21.91 -19.46 11.74
CA ASN A 367 23.22 -19.34 12.43
C ASN A 367 24.21 -18.61 11.53
N CYS A 368 24.34 -17.30 11.72
CA CYS A 368 25.25 -16.45 10.97
C CYS A 368 25.83 -15.32 11.83
N SER A 369 26.78 -14.57 11.27
CA SER A 369 27.35 -13.38 11.91
C SER A 369 26.34 -12.27 12.03
N ASN A 370 26.38 -11.56 13.15
CA ASN A 370 25.49 -10.40 13.36
C ASN A 370 25.94 -9.21 12.51
N THR A 371 24.96 -8.59 11.84
CA THR A 371 25.13 -7.29 11.19
C THR A 371 24.80 -6.14 12.15
N PRO A 372 25.09 -4.88 11.81
CA PRO A 372 24.66 -3.73 12.61
C PRO A 372 23.14 -3.70 12.80
N THR A 373 22.71 -3.15 13.94
CA THR A 373 21.29 -2.87 14.21
C THR A 373 21.00 -1.42 13.83
N PRO A 374 20.41 -1.15 12.65
CA PRO A 374 20.09 0.21 12.26
C PRO A 374 18.89 0.72 13.07
N GLN A 375 18.79 2.05 13.23
CA GLN A 375 17.61 2.67 13.85
C GLN A 375 16.42 2.75 12.89
N VAL A 376 16.69 2.67 11.59
CA VAL A 376 15.67 2.72 10.54
C VAL A 376 15.81 1.48 9.68
N GLY A 377 14.80 0.64 9.69
CA GLY A 377 14.71 -0.57 8.85
C GLY A 377 13.86 -0.37 7.60
N SER A 378 13.82 -1.39 6.76
CA SER A 378 12.99 -1.50 5.58
C SER A 378 11.70 -2.29 5.85
N ILE A 379 10.84 -2.47 4.85
CA ILE A 379 9.54 -3.16 4.99
C ILE A 379 9.68 -4.58 5.58
N MET A 380 10.70 -5.35 5.18
CA MET A 380 10.90 -6.72 5.70
C MET A 380 11.69 -6.76 7.02
N SER A 381 11.91 -5.61 7.65
CA SER A 381 12.69 -5.46 8.89
C SER A 381 11.80 -5.34 10.12
N TYR A 382 12.36 -5.71 11.27
CA TYR A 382 11.75 -5.51 12.60
C TYR A 382 12.35 -4.35 13.37
N CYS A 383 13.01 -3.41 12.71
CA CYS A 383 13.63 -2.28 13.40
C CYS A 383 12.63 -1.40 14.17
N HIS A 384 11.35 -1.45 13.85
CA HIS A 384 10.30 -0.77 14.62
C HIS A 384 10.10 -1.31 16.04
N VAL A 385 10.56 -2.54 16.36
CA VAL A 385 10.51 -3.10 17.73
C VAL A 385 11.75 -2.75 18.54
N VAL A 386 12.80 -2.22 17.91
CA VAL A 386 13.97 -1.71 18.60
C VAL A 386 13.64 -0.36 19.26
N SER A 387 14.16 -0.13 20.47
CA SER A 387 13.91 1.14 21.17
C SER A 387 14.36 2.35 20.32
N GLY A 388 13.43 3.23 19.99
CA GLY A 388 13.67 4.39 19.13
C GLY A 388 13.77 4.06 17.63
N GLY A 389 13.59 2.79 17.25
CA GLY A 389 13.65 2.36 15.86
C GLY A 389 12.35 2.63 15.08
N SER A 390 12.46 2.54 13.76
CA SER A 390 11.34 2.72 12.82
C SER A 390 11.56 1.89 11.56
N VAL A 391 10.52 1.80 10.73
CA VAL A 391 10.58 1.21 9.39
C VAL A 391 10.14 2.27 8.38
N VAL A 392 10.87 2.39 7.27
CA VAL A 392 10.48 3.21 6.14
C VAL A 392 9.70 2.36 5.12
N LEU A 393 8.79 3.00 4.36
CA LEU A 393 8.05 2.36 3.28
C LEU A 393 8.95 2.12 2.05
N GLN A 394 9.96 1.30 2.25
CA GLN A 394 10.91 0.92 1.20
C GLN A 394 11.43 -0.48 1.47
N PHE A 395 11.56 -1.30 0.45
CA PHE A 395 12.29 -2.56 0.53
C PHE A 395 13.79 -2.30 0.50
N ASN A 396 14.55 -3.19 1.12
CA ASN A 396 16.01 -3.17 1.00
C ASN A 396 16.43 -3.67 -0.39
N ASP A 397 17.49 -3.10 -0.97
CA ASP A 397 17.96 -3.45 -2.31
C ASP A 397 18.34 -4.92 -2.46
N ILE A 398 18.86 -5.56 -1.40
CA ILE A 398 19.15 -6.99 -1.37
C ILE A 398 17.84 -7.81 -1.41
N VAL A 399 16.82 -7.38 -0.67
CA VAL A 399 15.48 -8.00 -0.72
C VAL A 399 14.90 -7.87 -2.13
N LEU A 400 15.00 -6.69 -2.74
CA LEU A 400 14.54 -6.47 -4.12
C LEU A 400 15.27 -7.39 -5.10
N SER A 401 16.60 -7.41 -5.05
CA SER A 401 17.42 -8.14 -6.03
C SER A 401 17.40 -9.65 -5.86
N GLN A 402 17.29 -10.16 -4.61
CA GLN A 402 17.41 -11.59 -4.32
C GLN A 402 16.07 -12.30 -4.07
N ALA A 403 14.99 -11.57 -3.81
CA ALA A 403 13.69 -12.17 -3.52
C ALA A 403 12.56 -11.61 -4.37
N LEU A 404 12.24 -10.30 -4.27
CA LEU A 404 11.02 -9.77 -4.88
C LEU A 404 11.09 -9.76 -6.41
N ASN A 405 12.16 -9.21 -7.00
CA ASN A 405 12.30 -9.18 -8.45
C ASN A 405 12.40 -10.60 -9.06
N PRO A 406 13.19 -11.54 -8.50
CA PRO A 406 13.17 -12.93 -8.94
C PRO A 406 11.79 -13.61 -8.78
N GLY A 407 11.11 -13.42 -7.66
CA GLY A 407 9.78 -13.98 -7.41
C GLY A 407 8.76 -13.50 -8.44
N ILE A 408 8.71 -12.18 -8.69
CA ILE A 408 7.83 -11.59 -9.70
C ILE A 408 8.19 -12.06 -11.12
N SER A 409 9.48 -12.02 -11.47
CA SER A 409 9.91 -12.43 -12.83
C SER A 409 9.75 -13.91 -13.11
N GLY A 410 9.80 -14.75 -12.07
CA GLY A 410 9.58 -16.20 -12.18
C GLY A 410 8.09 -16.60 -12.14
N ALA A 411 7.20 -15.69 -11.78
CA ALA A 411 5.78 -15.97 -11.61
C ALA A 411 5.05 -16.05 -12.96
N SER A 412 4.65 -17.26 -13.35
CA SER A 412 4.02 -17.53 -14.67
C SER A 412 2.54 -17.13 -14.75
N CYS A 413 1.89 -16.81 -13.64
CA CYS A 413 0.49 -16.38 -13.60
C CYS A 413 0.33 -14.90 -13.93
N LEU A 414 1.36 -14.09 -13.71
CA LEU A 414 1.27 -12.65 -13.87
C LEU A 414 1.06 -12.24 -15.32
N THR A 415 0.18 -11.28 -15.52
CA THR A 415 -0.13 -10.70 -16.81
C THR A 415 0.28 -9.24 -16.86
N SER A 416 0.39 -8.66 -18.05
CA SER A 416 0.57 -7.21 -18.18
C SER A 416 -0.64 -6.49 -17.58
N CYS A 417 -0.38 -5.41 -16.87
CA CYS A 417 -1.45 -4.57 -16.33
C CYS A 417 -2.20 -3.88 -17.48
N ASN A 418 -3.53 -3.97 -17.47
CA ASN A 418 -4.38 -3.26 -18.41
C ASN A 418 -4.81 -1.94 -17.78
N PHE A 419 -3.88 -0.99 -17.65
CA PHE A 419 -4.22 0.35 -17.18
C PHE A 419 -4.89 1.16 -18.29
N THR A 420 -5.97 1.88 -17.91
CA THR A 420 -6.60 2.91 -18.75
C THR A 420 -5.95 4.24 -18.41
N GLY A 421 -5.52 4.99 -19.41
CA GLY A 421 -4.90 6.30 -19.24
C GLY A 421 -4.46 6.83 -20.58
N CYS A 422 -4.01 8.09 -20.65
CA CYS A 422 -3.61 8.70 -21.91
C CYS A 422 -2.37 8.03 -22.51
N THR A 423 -2.52 7.41 -23.66
CA THR A 423 -1.45 6.71 -24.39
C THR A 423 -0.64 7.61 -25.33
N ASP A 424 -1.00 8.89 -25.48
CA ASP A 424 -0.24 9.85 -26.29
C ASP A 424 0.99 10.38 -25.53
N PRO A 425 2.22 10.03 -25.93
CA PRO A 425 3.44 10.45 -25.26
C PRO A 425 3.72 11.96 -25.30
N ASN A 426 2.94 12.72 -26.09
CA ASN A 426 3.03 14.17 -26.12
C ASN A 426 1.96 14.86 -25.27
N ALA A 427 1.02 14.09 -24.70
CA ALA A 427 -0.01 14.65 -23.83
C ALA A 427 0.55 14.94 -22.44
N PHE A 428 0.05 16.00 -21.83
CA PHE A 428 0.44 16.41 -20.49
C PHE A 428 0.08 15.36 -19.41
N ASN A 429 -0.98 14.57 -19.65
CA ASN A 429 -1.44 13.50 -18.79
C ASN A 429 -1.05 12.12 -19.33
N TYR A 430 0.04 12.04 -20.11
CA TYR A 430 0.58 10.76 -20.59
C TYR A 430 0.85 9.80 -19.45
N ASP A 431 0.38 8.58 -19.57
CA ASP A 431 0.67 7.48 -18.68
C ASP A 431 1.40 6.38 -19.44
N ALA A 432 2.70 6.22 -19.18
CA ALA A 432 3.52 5.21 -19.85
C ALA A 432 3.07 3.77 -19.55
N SER A 433 2.29 3.55 -18.48
CA SER A 433 1.72 2.27 -18.12
C SER A 433 0.37 1.99 -18.79
N ALA A 434 -0.28 3.02 -19.35
CA ALA A 434 -1.57 2.88 -20.01
C ALA A 434 -1.45 2.05 -21.31
N VAL A 435 -2.37 1.12 -21.49
CA VAL A 435 -2.49 0.30 -22.71
C VAL A 435 -3.75 0.64 -23.50
N THR A 436 -4.65 1.43 -22.90
CA THR A 436 -5.89 1.93 -23.51
C THR A 436 -6.17 3.35 -23.04
N ASP A 437 -6.65 4.22 -23.99
CA ASP A 437 -7.17 5.56 -23.68
C ASP A 437 -8.53 5.48 -22.99
#